data_682bb7ed0126962588955539957cb8b0
#
_entry.id   682bb7ed0126962588955539957cb8b0
#
_cell.length_a   1.000
_cell.length_b   1.000
_cell.length_c   1.000
_cell.angle_alpha   90.00
_cell.angle_beta   90.00
_cell.angle_gamma   90.00
#
_symmetry.space_group_name_H-M   'P 1'
#
loop_
_entity.id
_entity.type
_entity.pdbx_description
1 polymer ?
#
loop_
_entity_poly.entity_id
_entity_poly.type
_entity_poly.pdbx_seq_one_letter_code
_entity_poly.pdbx_strand_id
1 'polypeptide(L)'
;YEDVEIEALQTTAMVLSELIVNAGLIDEHSAEEVIPERTGPAQLTGLALVKGLASGTAVYHQPRVTIDKVVAEDTEFERQRVYRAFERMREQIDQMAQQAEFGAGGETDEVLKAYKAFAYDEGWSRRINEAIDAGLTAEAAIERVQQRTRMRMREIDDPLLADRMHDLEDLSNRLLRIVSGQMGTAATIGLKKDTILIARNLGPAELLEYDRRRLKGVILEEGSLT
;
A
#
# COMPACT_ATOMS: atom_id res chain seq x y z
N TYR A 1 -23.34 18.25 -5.05
CA TYR A 1 -22.88 18.21 -3.64
C TYR A 1 -21.61 19.05 -3.56
N GLU A 2 -21.56 19.97 -2.59
CA GLU A 2 -20.34 20.74 -2.35
C GLU A 2 -19.26 19.80 -1.76
N ASP A 3 -17.97 20.06 -2.06
CA ASP A 3 -16.85 19.24 -1.59
C ASP A 3 -16.87 19.00 -0.07
N VAL A 4 -17.35 20.00 0.70
CA VAL A 4 -17.52 19.95 2.16
C VAL A 4 -18.56 18.90 2.60
N GLU A 5 -19.66 18.74 1.85
CA GLU A 5 -20.71 17.76 2.17
C GLU A 5 -20.20 16.33 1.93
N ILE A 6 -19.44 16.12 0.85
CA ILE A 6 -18.81 14.83 0.55
C ILE A 6 -17.79 14.48 1.64
N GLU A 7 -17.05 15.47 2.10
CA GLU A 7 -16.04 15.33 3.14
C GLU A 7 -16.66 14.94 4.50
N ALA A 8 -17.76 15.60 4.85
CA ALA A 8 -18.51 15.28 6.07
C ALA A 8 -19.11 13.86 6.01
N LEU A 9 -19.66 13.46 4.86
CA LEU A 9 -20.22 12.12 4.66
C LEU A 9 -19.14 11.04 4.75
N GLN A 10 -17.97 11.26 4.17
CA GLN A 10 -16.86 10.32 4.25
C GLN A 10 -16.37 10.15 5.70
N THR A 11 -16.19 11.27 6.41
CA THR A 11 -15.78 11.21 7.82
C THR A 11 -16.83 10.51 8.68
N THR A 12 -18.11 10.80 8.44
CA THR A 12 -19.21 10.15 9.13
C THR A 12 -19.26 8.64 8.84
N ALA A 13 -19.06 8.25 7.59
CA ALA A 13 -19.02 6.84 7.19
C ALA A 13 -17.86 6.08 7.86
N MET A 14 -16.69 6.69 7.96
CA MET A 14 -15.53 6.09 8.65
C MET A 14 -15.80 5.92 10.14
N VAL A 15 -16.34 6.94 10.81
CA VAL A 15 -16.69 6.87 12.25
C VAL A 15 -17.79 5.83 12.51
N LEU A 16 -18.81 5.78 11.64
CA LEU A 16 -19.87 4.76 11.73
C LEU A 16 -19.30 3.35 11.56
N SER A 17 -18.37 3.16 10.61
CA SER A 17 -17.71 1.86 10.40
C SER A 17 -16.96 1.41 11.65
N GLU A 18 -16.21 2.30 12.29
CA GLU A 18 -15.50 2.01 13.54
C GLU A 18 -16.48 1.70 14.68
N LEU A 19 -17.55 2.47 14.80
CA LEU A 19 -18.57 2.23 15.82
C LEU A 19 -19.28 0.89 15.65
N ILE A 20 -19.57 0.48 14.42
CA ILE A 20 -20.21 -0.79 14.09
C ILE A 20 -19.29 -1.96 14.44
N VAL A 21 -18.00 -1.86 14.12
CA VAL A 21 -16.99 -2.88 14.46
C VAL A 21 -16.80 -2.95 15.98
N ASN A 22 -16.61 -1.82 16.65
CA ASN A 22 -16.41 -1.76 18.11
C ASN A 22 -17.65 -2.18 18.91
N ALA A 23 -18.84 -2.00 18.35
CA ALA A 23 -20.08 -2.47 18.96
C ALA A 23 -20.32 -3.98 18.74
N GLY A 24 -19.45 -4.68 18.01
CA GLY A 24 -19.62 -6.10 17.68
C GLY A 24 -20.86 -6.39 16.82
N LEU A 25 -21.35 -5.38 16.08
CA LEU A 25 -22.52 -5.53 15.21
C LEU A 25 -22.18 -6.20 13.88
N ILE A 26 -20.88 -6.21 13.53
CA ILE A 26 -20.33 -7.00 12.43
C ILE A 26 -19.25 -7.88 13.05
N ASP A 27 -19.47 -9.18 13.02
CA ASP A 27 -18.44 -10.15 13.36
C ASP A 27 -17.42 -10.15 12.21
N GLU A 28 -16.22 -9.63 12.43
CA GLU A 28 -15.12 -9.69 11.45
C GLU A 28 -14.77 -11.12 11.04
N HIS A 29 -15.22 -12.11 11.85
CA HIS A 29 -15.02 -13.53 11.57
C HIS A 29 -16.16 -14.16 10.76
N SER A 30 -17.26 -13.47 10.52
CA SER A 30 -18.36 -14.02 9.70
C SER A 30 -18.17 -13.83 8.19
N ALA A 31 -17.11 -13.16 7.78
CA ALA A 31 -16.65 -13.13 6.39
C ALA A 31 -15.52 -14.15 6.09
N GLU A 32 -15.22 -15.07 7.00
CA GLU A 32 -14.63 -16.32 6.58
C GLU A 32 -15.65 -17.04 5.69
N GLU A 33 -15.65 -16.72 4.40
CA GLU A 33 -16.05 -17.71 3.41
C GLU A 33 -15.36 -19.01 3.85
N VAL A 34 -16.15 -19.98 4.27
CA VAL A 34 -15.69 -21.36 4.48
C VAL A 34 -15.20 -21.81 3.10
N ILE A 35 -13.96 -21.47 2.79
CA ILE A 35 -13.28 -22.04 1.63
C ILE A 35 -13.25 -23.52 1.96
N PRO A 36 -13.98 -24.35 1.23
CA PRO A 36 -13.99 -25.79 1.52
C PRO A 36 -12.52 -26.21 1.44
N GLU A 37 -12.00 -26.81 2.52
CA GLU A 37 -10.64 -27.38 2.54
C GLU A 37 -10.51 -28.29 1.32
N ARG A 38 -9.90 -27.75 0.27
CA ARG A 38 -9.53 -28.53 -0.90
C ARG A 38 -8.36 -29.41 -0.48
N THR A 39 -8.65 -30.63 -0.13
CA THR A 39 -7.68 -31.67 0.28
C THR A 39 -6.85 -32.22 -0.88
N GLY A 40 -6.64 -31.47 -1.95
CA GLY A 40 -5.88 -31.89 -3.12
C GLY A 40 -5.10 -30.77 -3.79
N PRO A 41 -4.17 -31.10 -4.69
CA PRO A 41 -3.41 -30.11 -5.44
C PRO A 41 -4.35 -29.21 -6.26
N ALA A 42 -4.21 -27.91 -6.11
CA ALA A 42 -4.95 -26.92 -6.89
C ALA A 42 -4.14 -26.52 -8.12
N GLN A 43 -4.81 -26.43 -9.27
CA GLN A 43 -4.23 -25.89 -10.50
C GLN A 43 -4.92 -24.57 -10.82
N LEU A 44 -4.12 -23.52 -10.98
CA LEU A 44 -4.58 -22.21 -11.40
C LEU A 44 -4.08 -21.92 -12.81
N THR A 45 -4.92 -21.26 -13.60
CA THR A 45 -4.57 -20.82 -14.95
C THR A 45 -4.43 -19.31 -14.94
N GLY A 46 -3.38 -18.77 -15.57
CA GLY A 46 -3.11 -17.35 -15.60
C GLY A 46 -2.33 -16.95 -16.85
N LEU A 47 -2.07 -15.67 -16.97
CA LEU A 47 -1.23 -15.10 -18.03
C LEU A 47 0.24 -15.16 -17.60
N ALA A 48 1.07 -15.81 -18.41
CA ALA A 48 2.51 -15.83 -18.16
C ALA A 48 3.16 -14.53 -18.67
N LEU A 49 3.58 -13.68 -17.77
CA LEU A 49 4.33 -12.44 -18.09
C LEU A 49 5.79 -12.77 -18.43
N VAL A 50 6.38 -13.74 -17.73
CA VAL A 50 7.75 -14.21 -17.94
C VAL A 50 7.72 -15.71 -18.17
N LYS A 51 8.41 -16.18 -19.22
CA LYS A 51 8.53 -17.61 -19.52
C LYS A 51 9.53 -18.25 -18.55
N GLY A 52 9.13 -19.35 -17.94
CA GLY A 52 10.01 -20.09 -17.03
C GLY A 52 9.26 -21.11 -16.20
N LEU A 53 10.01 -21.81 -15.36
CA LEU A 53 9.51 -22.72 -14.35
C LEU A 53 10.14 -22.31 -13.02
N ALA A 54 9.33 -22.12 -12.00
CA ALA A 54 9.79 -21.82 -10.66
C ALA A 54 9.11 -22.75 -9.65
N SER A 55 9.82 -23.07 -8.57
CA SER A 55 9.30 -23.86 -7.46
C SER A 55 9.74 -23.22 -6.14
N GLY A 56 8.85 -23.21 -5.18
CA GLY A 56 9.12 -22.61 -3.87
C GLY A 56 7.93 -22.71 -2.93
N THR A 57 8.11 -22.20 -1.72
CA THR A 57 7.04 -22.09 -0.74
C THR A 57 6.15 -20.90 -1.10
N ALA A 58 4.84 -21.11 -1.16
CA ALA A 58 3.89 -20.04 -1.37
C ALA A 58 3.85 -19.11 -0.13
N VAL A 59 4.03 -17.81 -0.34
CA VAL A 59 3.94 -16.77 0.70
C VAL A 59 3.01 -15.69 0.21
N TYR A 60 2.01 -15.35 1.02
CA TYR A 60 1.07 -14.31 0.68
C TYR A 60 1.62 -12.95 1.09
N HIS A 61 1.63 -12.03 0.14
CA HIS A 61 1.99 -10.64 0.36
C HIS A 61 0.74 -9.88 0.80
N GLN A 62 0.69 -9.51 2.07
CA GLN A 62 -0.39 -8.70 2.63
C GLN A 62 0.11 -7.26 2.86
N PRO A 63 -0.13 -6.35 1.93
CA PRO A 63 0.29 -4.96 2.10
C PRO A 63 -0.69 -4.12 2.92
N ARG A 64 -1.91 -4.63 3.20
CA ARG A 64 -2.94 -3.84 3.89
C ARG A 64 -2.65 -3.73 5.38
N VAL A 65 -2.50 -2.49 5.81
CA VAL A 65 -2.51 -2.10 7.21
C VAL A 65 -3.98 -2.07 7.66
N THR A 66 -4.29 -2.75 8.74
CA THR A 66 -5.60 -2.63 9.39
C THR A 66 -5.61 -1.34 10.19
N ILE A 67 -6.62 -0.49 9.97
CA ILE A 67 -6.79 0.75 10.71
C ILE A 67 -7.75 0.48 11.85
N ASP A 68 -7.20 0.33 13.05
CA ASP A 68 -7.97 0.00 14.25
C ASP A 68 -8.68 1.22 14.85
N LYS A 69 -8.11 2.41 14.67
CA LYS A 69 -8.66 3.68 15.16
C LYS A 69 -8.70 4.72 14.06
N VAL A 70 -9.85 5.37 13.90
CA VAL A 70 -10.06 6.43 12.90
C VAL A 70 -9.94 7.80 13.52
N VAL A 71 -10.42 7.99 14.75
CA VAL A 71 -10.47 9.29 15.44
C VAL A 71 -9.22 9.46 16.31
N ALA A 72 -8.53 10.58 16.13
CA ALA A 72 -7.35 10.93 16.90
C ALA A 72 -7.75 11.40 18.32
N GLU A 73 -7.03 10.93 19.31
CA GLU A 73 -7.10 11.47 20.69
C GLU A 73 -6.25 12.74 20.84
N ASP A 74 -5.14 12.80 20.10
CA ASP A 74 -4.21 13.93 20.08
C ASP A 74 -3.69 14.15 18.66
N THR A 75 -4.20 15.18 18.00
CA THR A 75 -3.85 15.50 16.60
C THR A 75 -2.39 15.94 16.44
N GLU A 76 -1.80 16.56 17.48
CA GLU A 76 -0.39 16.94 17.42
C GLU A 76 0.52 15.72 17.48
N PHE A 77 0.19 14.72 18.29
CA PHE A 77 0.88 13.46 18.32
C PHE A 77 0.80 12.75 16.96
N GLU A 78 -0.38 12.72 16.33
CA GLU A 78 -0.59 12.12 15.01
C GLU A 78 0.22 12.84 13.90
N ARG A 79 0.30 14.17 13.93
CA ARG A 79 1.18 14.94 13.03
C ARG A 79 2.64 14.57 13.16
N GLN A 80 3.12 14.41 14.39
CA GLN A 80 4.50 13.99 14.63
C GLN A 80 4.77 12.57 14.12
N ARG A 81 3.80 11.65 14.24
CA ARG A 81 3.89 10.30 13.68
C ARG A 81 4.05 10.34 12.16
N VAL A 82 3.19 11.09 11.49
CA VAL A 82 3.23 11.28 10.02
C VAL A 82 4.55 11.94 9.60
N TYR A 83 4.98 12.98 10.27
CA TYR A 83 6.24 13.65 9.96
C TYR A 83 7.43 12.66 10.00
N ARG A 84 7.56 11.90 11.08
CA ARG A 84 8.62 10.87 11.21
C ARG A 84 8.51 9.78 10.15
N ALA A 85 7.29 9.41 9.78
CA ALA A 85 7.05 8.40 8.75
C ALA A 85 7.47 8.91 7.36
N PHE A 86 7.19 10.17 7.01
CA PHE A 86 7.68 10.79 5.78
C PHE A 86 9.21 10.83 5.73
N GLU A 87 9.87 11.29 6.80
CA GLU A 87 11.33 11.32 6.86
C GLU A 87 11.92 9.93 6.61
N ARG A 88 11.40 8.92 7.31
CA ARG A 88 11.87 7.54 7.15
C ARG A 88 11.61 6.99 5.75
N MET A 89 10.46 7.31 5.14
CA MET A 89 10.14 6.90 3.77
C MET A 89 11.12 7.54 2.78
N ARG A 90 11.40 8.83 2.93
CA ARG A 90 12.35 9.59 2.09
C ARG A 90 13.76 8.99 2.18
N GLU A 91 14.24 8.70 3.39
CA GLU A 91 15.52 8.03 3.59
C GLU A 91 15.60 6.68 2.87
N GLN A 92 14.54 5.88 2.95
CA GLN A 92 14.49 4.59 2.27
C GLN A 92 14.50 4.73 0.74
N ILE A 93 13.75 5.69 0.19
CA ILE A 93 13.72 5.96 -1.26
C ILE A 93 15.10 6.45 -1.73
N ASP A 94 15.75 7.35 -0.99
CA ASP A 94 17.09 7.83 -1.32
C ASP A 94 18.14 6.70 -1.27
N GLN A 95 18.05 5.78 -0.31
CA GLN A 95 18.91 4.60 -0.25
C GLN A 95 18.69 3.66 -1.44
N MET A 96 17.43 3.43 -1.85
CA MET A 96 17.12 2.62 -3.04
C MET A 96 17.67 3.27 -4.31
N ALA A 97 17.53 4.59 -4.47
CA ALA A 97 18.06 5.32 -5.60
C ALA A 97 19.59 5.21 -5.70
N GLN A 98 20.30 5.34 -4.58
CA GLN A 98 21.74 5.13 -4.54
C GLN A 98 22.16 3.71 -4.93
N GLN A 99 21.42 2.69 -4.46
CA GLN A 99 21.69 1.29 -4.82
C GLN A 99 21.41 1.00 -6.30
N ALA A 100 20.39 1.63 -6.89
CA ALA A 100 20.04 1.48 -8.30
C ALA A 100 21.09 2.10 -9.22
N GLU A 101 21.71 3.22 -8.85
CA GLU A 101 22.79 3.86 -9.62
C GLU A 101 24.01 2.92 -9.81
N PHE A 102 24.20 1.97 -8.89
CA PHE A 102 25.31 1.00 -8.95
C PHE A 102 25.02 -0.27 -9.74
N GLY A 103 23.78 -0.52 -10.21
CA GLY A 103 23.48 -1.84 -10.77
C GLY A 103 22.33 -2.02 -11.77
N ALA A 104 21.47 -1.05 -11.98
CA ALA A 104 20.33 -1.21 -12.87
C ALA A 104 20.04 0.13 -13.59
N GLY A 105 20.43 0.25 -14.84
CA GLY A 105 20.04 1.38 -15.68
C GLY A 105 18.63 1.18 -16.26
N GLY A 106 17.92 2.26 -16.57
CA GLY A 106 16.68 2.28 -17.34
C GLY A 106 15.39 2.43 -16.51
N GLU A 107 14.46 1.51 -16.62
CA GLU A 107 13.10 1.60 -16.08
C GLU A 107 13.06 1.80 -14.55
N THR A 108 13.96 1.16 -13.82
CA THR A 108 14.05 1.28 -12.34
C THR A 108 14.39 2.71 -11.90
N ASP A 109 15.21 3.44 -12.67
CA ASP A 109 15.60 4.81 -12.36
C ASP A 109 14.43 5.80 -12.54
N GLU A 110 13.60 5.58 -13.56
CA GLU A 110 12.41 6.40 -13.80
C GLU A 110 11.35 6.23 -12.70
N VAL A 111 11.12 5.00 -12.26
CA VAL A 111 10.22 4.70 -11.13
C VAL A 111 10.72 5.36 -9.85
N LEU A 112 11.99 5.25 -9.52
CA LEU A 112 12.57 5.86 -8.32
C LEU A 112 12.55 7.39 -8.36
N LYS A 113 12.71 8.00 -9.54
CA LYS A 113 12.53 9.44 -9.74
C LYS A 113 11.09 9.87 -9.49
N ALA A 114 10.11 9.11 -9.97
CA ALA A 114 8.70 9.36 -9.70
C ALA A 114 8.39 9.24 -8.21
N TYR A 115 8.89 8.21 -7.55
CA TYR A 115 8.71 8.01 -6.10
C TYR A 115 9.32 9.16 -5.30
N LYS A 116 10.51 9.60 -5.67
CA LYS A 116 11.15 10.76 -5.05
C LYS A 116 10.31 12.02 -5.23
N ALA A 117 9.80 12.28 -6.44
CA ALA A 117 8.94 13.43 -6.70
C ALA A 117 7.69 13.44 -5.81
N PHE A 118 7.02 12.30 -5.63
CA PHE A 118 5.84 12.18 -4.75
C PHE A 118 6.20 12.27 -3.27
N ALA A 119 7.26 11.59 -2.82
CA ALA A 119 7.67 11.59 -1.41
C ALA A 119 8.06 12.98 -0.89
N TYR A 120 8.49 13.87 -1.79
CA TYR A 120 8.85 15.25 -1.48
C TYR A 120 7.75 16.25 -1.85
N ASP A 121 6.57 15.80 -2.32
CA ASP A 121 5.43 16.68 -2.62
C ASP A 121 4.83 17.25 -1.33
N GLU A 122 5.01 18.56 -1.14
CA GLU A 122 4.44 19.28 0.00
C GLU A 122 2.90 19.28 -0.02
N GLY A 123 2.29 19.22 -1.20
CA GLY A 123 0.85 19.16 -1.36
C GLY A 123 0.26 17.87 -0.80
N TRP A 124 0.93 16.74 -0.99
CA TRP A 124 0.51 15.47 -0.41
C TRP A 124 0.60 15.48 1.12
N SER A 125 1.73 15.86 1.65
CA SER A 125 1.96 15.99 3.09
C SER A 125 0.96 16.96 3.75
N ARG A 126 0.70 18.11 3.12
CA ARG A 126 -0.27 19.09 3.61
C ARG A 126 -1.68 18.50 3.70
N ARG A 127 -2.17 17.82 2.66
CA ARG A 127 -3.51 17.20 2.66
C ARG A 127 -3.68 16.15 3.76
N ILE A 128 -2.62 15.38 4.07
CA ILE A 128 -2.65 14.43 5.18
C ILE A 128 -2.75 15.18 6.52
N ASN A 129 -1.98 16.25 6.70
CA ASN A 129 -2.05 17.06 7.92
C ASN A 129 -3.42 17.74 8.09
N GLU A 130 -4.02 18.26 7.01
CA GLU A 130 -5.38 18.80 7.01
C GLU A 130 -6.42 17.75 7.47
N ALA A 131 -6.25 16.50 7.06
CA ALA A 131 -7.11 15.41 7.51
C ALA A 131 -6.91 15.06 8.99
N ILE A 132 -5.68 15.13 9.50
CA ILE A 132 -5.38 14.97 10.94
C ILE A 132 -5.99 16.14 11.73
N ASP A 133 -5.90 17.37 11.23
CA ASP A 133 -6.49 18.55 11.86
C ASP A 133 -8.02 18.45 11.96
N ALA A 134 -8.64 17.71 11.02
CA ALA A 134 -10.06 17.36 11.07
C ALA A 134 -10.38 16.23 12.07
N GLY A 135 -9.41 15.75 12.86
CA GLY A 135 -9.59 14.77 13.93
C GLY A 135 -9.29 13.32 13.57
N LEU A 136 -8.64 13.05 12.44
CA LEU A 136 -8.29 11.68 12.05
C LEU A 136 -6.94 11.25 12.63
N THR A 137 -6.80 9.93 12.86
CA THR A 137 -5.49 9.31 13.12
C THR A 137 -4.60 9.40 11.89
N ALA A 138 -3.31 9.21 12.05
CA ALA A 138 -2.34 9.23 10.96
C ALA A 138 -2.69 8.23 9.85
N GLU A 139 -3.05 7.00 10.23
CA GLU A 139 -3.45 5.94 9.31
C GLU A 139 -4.71 6.31 8.53
N ALA A 140 -5.76 6.75 9.22
CA ALA A 140 -7.03 7.14 8.60
C ALA A 140 -6.86 8.37 7.68
N ALA A 141 -6.00 9.32 8.05
CA ALA A 141 -5.71 10.49 7.23
C ALA A 141 -5.01 10.12 5.93
N ILE A 142 -4.02 9.22 5.98
CA ILE A 142 -3.31 8.73 4.79
C ILE A 142 -4.28 8.00 3.86
N GLU A 143 -5.08 7.08 4.39
CA GLU A 143 -6.06 6.33 3.59
C GLU A 143 -7.10 7.25 2.96
N ARG A 144 -7.65 8.21 3.70
CA ARG A 144 -8.60 9.20 3.18
C ARG A 144 -8.01 9.99 2.01
N VAL A 145 -6.78 10.48 2.14
CA VAL A 145 -6.12 11.23 1.07
C VAL A 145 -5.87 10.34 -0.15
N GLN A 146 -5.49 9.08 0.05
CA GLN A 146 -5.33 8.10 -1.02
C GLN A 146 -6.64 7.86 -1.77
N GLN A 147 -7.73 7.58 -1.06
CA GLN A 147 -9.05 7.35 -1.65
C GLN A 147 -9.54 8.56 -2.44
N ARG A 148 -9.38 9.77 -1.88
CA ARG A 148 -9.77 11.02 -2.55
C ARG A 148 -8.96 11.26 -3.82
N THR A 149 -7.68 11.00 -3.79
CA THR A 149 -6.82 11.11 -4.97
C THR A 149 -7.21 10.08 -6.03
N ARG A 150 -7.49 8.84 -5.64
CA ARG A 150 -7.98 7.79 -6.54
C ARG A 150 -9.30 8.19 -7.23
N MET A 151 -10.26 8.75 -6.49
CA MET A 151 -11.53 9.21 -7.06
C MET A 151 -11.31 10.30 -8.11
N ARG A 152 -10.49 11.31 -7.80
CA ARG A 152 -10.18 12.41 -8.73
C ARG A 152 -9.47 11.94 -9.98
N MET A 153 -8.54 11.01 -9.87
CA MET A 153 -7.80 10.48 -11.02
C MET A 153 -8.66 9.60 -11.92
N ARG A 154 -9.66 8.89 -11.36
CA ARG A 154 -10.61 8.10 -12.16
C ARG A 154 -11.50 8.94 -13.07
N GLU A 155 -11.72 10.20 -12.75
CA GLU A 155 -12.48 11.14 -13.57
C GLU A 155 -11.68 11.66 -14.77
N ILE A 156 -10.36 11.44 -14.77
CA ILE A 156 -9.46 11.89 -15.83
C ILE A 156 -9.08 10.66 -16.67
N ASP A 157 -9.57 10.65 -17.91
CA ASP A 157 -9.31 9.56 -18.86
C ASP A 157 -7.95 9.77 -19.57
N ASP A 158 -6.86 9.69 -18.78
CA ASP A 158 -5.47 9.82 -19.25
C ASP A 158 -4.65 8.60 -18.79
N PRO A 159 -4.14 7.77 -19.73
CA PRO A 159 -3.34 6.59 -19.40
C PRO A 159 -2.07 6.90 -18.59
N LEU A 160 -1.43 8.04 -18.81
CA LEU A 160 -0.23 8.46 -18.08
C LEU A 160 -0.55 8.74 -16.60
N LEU A 161 -1.76 9.23 -16.32
CA LEU A 161 -2.21 9.44 -14.94
C LEU A 161 -2.57 8.12 -14.25
N ALA A 162 -3.03 7.11 -14.99
CA ALA A 162 -3.30 5.79 -14.44
C ALA A 162 -2.02 5.13 -13.91
N ASP A 163 -0.92 5.19 -14.65
CA ASP A 163 0.38 4.68 -14.20
C ASP A 163 0.88 5.43 -12.95
N ARG A 164 0.72 6.76 -12.95
CA ARG A 164 1.09 7.59 -11.78
C ARG A 164 0.23 7.31 -10.55
N MET A 165 -1.01 6.87 -10.73
CA MET A 165 -1.89 6.48 -9.62
C MET A 165 -1.34 5.22 -8.90
N HIS A 166 -0.85 4.24 -9.64
CA HIS A 166 -0.23 3.05 -9.04
C HIS A 166 1.01 3.40 -8.22
N ASP A 167 1.85 4.31 -8.71
CA ASP A 167 3.02 4.79 -7.97
C ASP A 167 2.61 5.47 -6.64
N LEU A 168 1.56 6.29 -6.67
CA LEU A 168 1.06 6.96 -5.48
C LEU A 168 0.40 5.99 -4.49
N GLU A 169 -0.32 4.98 -4.99
CA GLU A 169 -0.90 3.92 -4.15
C GLU A 169 0.19 3.13 -3.43
N ASP A 170 1.25 2.77 -4.11
CA ASP A 170 2.39 2.05 -3.54
C ASP A 170 3.07 2.88 -2.44
N LEU A 171 3.32 4.16 -2.70
CA LEU A 171 3.88 5.07 -1.69
C LEU A 171 2.95 5.29 -0.50
N SER A 172 1.64 5.39 -0.72
CA SER A 172 0.66 5.53 0.35
C SER A 172 0.63 4.28 1.24
N ASN A 173 0.65 3.10 0.64
CA ASN A 173 0.72 1.83 1.37
C ASN A 173 2.03 1.73 2.16
N ARG A 174 3.14 2.18 1.58
CA ARG A 174 4.43 2.23 2.27
C ARG A 174 4.39 3.17 3.47
N LEU A 175 3.84 4.37 3.30
CA LEU A 175 3.69 5.36 4.38
C LEU A 175 2.81 4.81 5.50
N LEU A 176 1.70 4.14 5.16
CA LEU A 176 0.81 3.46 6.11
C LEU A 176 1.57 2.41 6.93
N ARG A 177 2.37 1.56 6.29
CA ARG A 177 3.18 0.54 7.00
C ARG A 177 4.19 1.17 7.96
N ILE A 178 4.83 2.27 7.56
CA ILE A 178 5.80 2.96 8.42
C ILE A 178 5.10 3.58 9.63
N VAL A 179 3.98 4.26 9.42
CA VAL A 179 3.22 4.95 10.48
C VAL A 179 2.63 3.94 11.48
N SER A 180 2.07 2.82 10.99
CA SER A 180 1.47 1.79 11.85
C SER A 180 2.51 0.93 12.59
N GLY A 181 3.79 1.06 12.25
CA GLY A 181 4.83 0.19 12.79
C GLY A 181 4.71 -1.29 12.32
N GLN A 182 3.78 -1.58 11.42
CA GLN A 182 3.59 -2.91 10.84
C GLN A 182 4.65 -3.20 9.78
N MET A 183 5.90 -3.25 10.20
CA MET A 183 7.04 -3.57 9.33
C MET A 183 7.18 -5.07 9.04
N GLY A 184 6.18 -5.87 9.39
CA GLY A 184 6.17 -7.32 9.29
C GLY A 184 5.75 -7.89 7.94
N THR A 185 6.03 -7.23 6.81
CA THR A 185 5.86 -7.88 5.50
C THR A 185 6.86 -9.03 5.35
N ALA A 186 6.53 -10.02 4.52
CA ALA A 186 7.45 -11.10 4.19
C ALA A 186 8.81 -10.58 3.67
N ALA A 187 8.84 -9.36 3.10
CA ALA A 187 10.05 -8.66 2.70
C ALA A 187 10.95 -8.31 3.90
N THR A 188 10.36 -7.77 4.96
CA THR A 188 11.09 -7.29 6.15
C THR A 188 11.53 -8.43 7.08
N ILE A 189 10.71 -9.49 7.17
CA ILE A 189 11.05 -10.71 7.93
C ILE A 189 12.14 -11.51 7.22
N GLY A 190 12.32 -11.28 5.92
CA GLY A 190 13.24 -11.99 5.06
C GLY A 190 12.70 -13.36 4.62
N LEU A 191 12.96 -13.70 3.37
CA LEU A 191 12.59 -14.99 2.82
C LEU A 191 13.58 -16.06 3.32
N LYS A 192 13.12 -17.01 4.12
CA LYS A 192 13.98 -18.08 4.68
C LYS A 192 14.22 -19.21 3.67
N LYS A 193 13.34 -19.39 2.69
CA LYS A 193 13.35 -20.45 1.68
C LYS A 193 13.10 -19.87 0.30
N ASP A 194 13.33 -20.67 -0.71
CA ASP A 194 12.90 -20.34 -2.08
C ASP A 194 11.38 -20.14 -2.08
N THR A 195 10.93 -19.00 -2.55
CA THR A 195 9.56 -18.50 -2.35
C THR A 195 8.91 -18.17 -3.68
N ILE A 196 7.63 -18.54 -3.80
CA ILE A 196 6.68 -17.99 -4.75
C ILE A 196 5.81 -16.99 -4.00
N LEU A 197 5.92 -15.72 -4.33
CA LEU A 197 5.13 -14.66 -3.73
C LEU A 197 3.75 -14.61 -4.39
N ILE A 198 2.70 -14.57 -3.60
CA ILE A 198 1.33 -14.39 -4.07
C ILE A 198 0.86 -13.04 -3.57
N ALA A 199 0.43 -12.18 -4.48
CA ALA A 199 -0.06 -10.85 -4.13
C ALA A 199 -1.29 -10.50 -4.97
N ARG A 200 -2.12 -9.62 -4.45
CA ARG A 200 -3.19 -9.03 -5.25
C ARG A 200 -2.60 -8.10 -6.30
N ASN A 201 -1.80 -7.17 -5.85
CA ASN A 201 -0.94 -6.31 -6.66
C ASN A 201 0.41 -6.17 -5.97
N LEU A 202 1.43 -5.76 -6.68
CA LEU A 202 2.77 -5.57 -6.16
C LEU A 202 3.45 -4.45 -6.95
N GLY A 203 3.77 -3.37 -6.27
CA GLY A 203 4.49 -2.26 -6.87
C GLY A 203 5.98 -2.57 -7.09
N PRO A 204 6.63 -1.87 -8.03
CA PRO A 204 8.05 -2.08 -8.31
C PRO A 204 8.95 -1.89 -7.08
N ALA A 205 8.67 -0.90 -6.24
CA ALA A 205 9.46 -0.65 -5.03
C ALA A 205 9.27 -1.75 -3.99
N GLU A 206 8.04 -2.28 -3.85
CA GLU A 206 7.78 -3.41 -2.97
C GLU A 206 8.52 -4.67 -3.43
N LEU A 207 8.57 -4.90 -4.75
CA LEU A 207 9.32 -6.02 -5.31
C LEU A 207 10.83 -5.91 -5.03
N LEU A 208 11.38 -4.69 -5.03
CA LEU A 208 12.80 -4.44 -4.72
C LEU A 208 13.17 -4.72 -3.26
N GLU A 209 12.21 -4.72 -2.34
CA GLU A 209 12.43 -5.05 -0.93
C GLU A 209 12.71 -6.54 -0.70
N TYR A 210 12.35 -7.40 -1.65
CA TYR A 210 12.54 -8.85 -1.53
C TYR A 210 13.95 -9.29 -1.95
N ASP A 211 14.51 -10.27 -1.22
CA ASP A 211 15.77 -10.91 -1.61
C ASP A 211 15.59 -11.69 -2.92
N ARG A 212 16.14 -11.16 -4.00
CA ARG A 212 16.11 -11.75 -5.35
C ARG A 212 16.68 -13.17 -5.42
N ARG A 213 17.53 -13.56 -4.47
CA ARG A 213 18.09 -14.92 -4.42
C ARG A 213 17.06 -15.94 -3.98
N ARG A 214 16.12 -15.51 -3.13
CA ARG A 214 15.07 -16.35 -2.56
C ARG A 214 13.73 -16.21 -3.28
N LEU A 215 13.46 -15.07 -3.88
CA LEU A 215 12.25 -14.86 -4.66
C LEU A 215 12.38 -15.54 -6.03
N LYS A 216 11.66 -16.65 -6.23
CA LYS A 216 11.72 -17.47 -7.44
C LYS A 216 10.62 -17.18 -8.43
N GLY A 217 9.49 -16.64 -7.98
CA GLY A 217 8.37 -16.25 -8.80
C GLY A 217 7.38 -15.39 -8.06
N VAL A 218 6.53 -14.72 -8.83
CA VAL A 218 5.45 -13.87 -8.32
C VAL A 218 4.17 -14.25 -9.06
N ILE A 219 3.08 -14.36 -8.32
CA ILE A 219 1.72 -14.55 -8.83
C ILE A 219 0.91 -13.33 -8.41
N LEU A 220 0.33 -12.61 -9.37
CA LEU A 220 -0.50 -11.44 -9.13
C LEU A 220 -1.94 -11.75 -9.51
N GLU A 221 -2.88 -11.30 -8.70
CA GLU A 221 -4.31 -11.31 -9.01
C GLU A 221 -4.64 -10.18 -9.99
N GLU A 222 -4.04 -9.01 -9.77
CA GLU A 222 -4.17 -7.82 -10.60
C GLU A 222 -2.76 -7.36 -11.02
N GLY A 223 -2.55 -7.12 -12.29
CA GLY A 223 -1.27 -6.63 -12.80
C GLY A 223 -1.41 -6.08 -14.21
N SER A 224 -0.50 -5.17 -14.58
CA SER A 224 -0.36 -4.69 -15.95
C SER A 224 0.84 -5.35 -16.64
N LEU A 225 0.81 -5.37 -17.96
CA LEU A 225 1.90 -5.87 -18.82
C LEU A 225 3.03 -4.83 -19.03
N THR A 226 2.93 -3.67 -18.38
CA THR A 226 3.89 -2.57 -18.48
C THR A 226 4.96 -2.67 -17.42
#